data_e3d8805459a06ecfbdb4e4b806027baf
#
_entry.id   e3d8805459a06ecfbdb4e4b806027baf
#
_cell.length_a   1.000
_cell.length_b   1.000
_cell.length_c   1.000
_cell.angle_alpha   90.00
_cell.angle_beta   90.00
_cell.angle_gamma   90.00
#
_symmetry.space_group_name_H-M   'P 1'
#
loop_
_entity.id
_entity.type
_entity.pdbx_description
1 polymer ?
#
loop_
_entity_poly.entity_id
_entity_poly.type
_entity_poly.pdbx_seq_one_letter_code
_entity_poly.pdbx_strand_id
1 'polypeptide(L)'
;MKTLLLLALTAVITSSSLLVLTAATTETIPPVSTSGVIPVQKTMKAFSSESELLAYLSRVATSVQRRADEELQKSALSVSSVSAEPPAPAKAEAESVTNTQHAGVDEGGIVKVHGNHLVVLRRGRLFTVAIGDGALRPISSVDAYGPDIDPSGTWYDEMLVADNTVVVIGYSYQRGGTEVGLFDINSEGRLGYRSTYHLRSNDYYSSRNYASRLIGNKLIFYAPEFLNDADFSRSFPAVRKWHKGATASEFQRIVPANRVYRPEINLDFTYVNTMHTVTVCDLANGGFDCQATSVIGPPGHVFYVSPDSVYVWASTWGRNEKNRSIVFRMPLDGSGPSALRVSGSPVDQFSFLQSEDEYLNVLVQSSGKGDGMWRAEVANGDVALLRIPIWSFSDGSDAAPSWSYRPLPKPAGYGFQNRFVGRYLIYGTGSGWGYPRENEAKWNLFLVDWARGSSHQLKLAHGVDRIEQMGSDAVIVGSDGKDLHFSAVRLRQWPEIVSRYTRKEASQGELRSHGFFYKPDGDDSGMLGLPISVPGRAGNKHLFENSAAILFLRNDSLQFREIGELGSQPERAIDDRCRASCVDWYGNARPLFLRGRVFALLGYEIVEGRLDDGRMHELRRVNYAPGQRS
;
A
#
# COMPACT_ATOMS: atom_id res chain seq x y z
N MET A 1 -44.04 -65.85 -1.77
CA MET A 1 -43.76 -67.31 -1.91
C MET A 1 -42.27 -67.45 -2.21
N LYS A 2 -41.60 -68.19 -1.32
CA LYS A 2 -40.38 -68.99 -1.50
C LYS A 2 -39.12 -68.18 -1.81
N THR A 3 -38.25 -67.89 -0.85
CA THR A 3 -37.38 -68.78 -0.02
C THR A 3 -36.23 -69.41 -0.77
N LEU A 4 -35.06 -69.22 -0.26
CA LEU A 4 -33.87 -70.00 0.11
C LEU A 4 -32.60 -69.49 -0.56
N LEU A 5 -31.56 -69.13 0.15
CA LEU A 5 -30.69 -69.70 1.20
C LEU A 5 -29.38 -70.28 0.63
N LEU A 6 -28.26 -69.72 1.14
CA LEU A 6 -26.98 -70.33 1.52
C LEU A 6 -26.12 -71.05 0.46
N LEU A 7 -24.85 -70.77 0.39
CA LEU A 7 -23.78 -71.41 1.18
C LEU A 7 -22.37 -70.80 0.85
N ALA A 8 -21.59 -70.63 1.90
CA ALA A 8 -20.19 -70.34 1.86
C ALA A 8 -19.34 -71.55 1.47
N LEU A 9 -18.23 -71.32 0.78
CA LEU A 9 -17.13 -72.29 0.77
C LEU A 9 -15.78 -71.57 0.83
N THR A 10 -15.12 -71.76 1.94
CA THR A 10 -13.71 -71.44 2.19
C THR A 10 -12.81 -72.44 1.48
N ALA A 11 -11.86 -71.97 0.69
CA ALA A 11 -10.74 -72.75 0.22
C ALA A 11 -9.42 -72.12 0.61
N VAL A 12 -8.72 -72.73 1.54
CA VAL A 12 -7.35 -72.49 1.91
C VAL A 12 -6.45 -73.16 0.89
N ILE A 13 -5.61 -72.36 0.20
CA ILE A 13 -4.54 -72.94 -0.61
C ILE A 13 -3.22 -72.33 -0.04
N THR A 14 -2.48 -73.22 0.60
CA THR A 14 -1.06 -72.98 0.95
C THR A 14 -0.23 -73.17 -0.29
N SER A 15 0.54 -72.17 -0.67
CA SER A 15 1.57 -72.27 -1.68
C SER A 15 2.91 -71.78 -1.13
N SER A 16 3.86 -72.68 -1.13
CA SER A 16 5.23 -72.51 -0.69
C SER A 16 5.99 -71.47 -1.54
N SER A 17 6.52 -70.45 -0.91
CA SER A 17 7.34 -69.45 -1.56
C SER A 17 8.80 -69.94 -1.70
N LEU A 18 9.24 -70.07 -2.93
CA LEU A 18 10.65 -70.24 -3.26
C LEU A 18 11.33 -68.87 -3.14
N LEU A 19 12.23 -68.75 -2.18
CA LEU A 19 13.10 -67.58 -2.06
C LEU A 19 14.20 -67.68 -3.14
N VAL A 20 14.14 -66.81 -4.14
CA VAL A 20 15.25 -66.55 -5.02
C VAL A 20 16.00 -65.35 -4.43
N LEU A 21 17.17 -65.59 -3.83
CA LEU A 21 18.12 -64.54 -3.44
C LEU A 21 18.80 -64.00 -4.71
N THR A 22 18.36 -62.87 -5.20
CA THR A 22 19.15 -62.05 -6.12
C THR A 22 20.05 -61.14 -5.29
N ALA A 23 21.36 -61.37 -5.39
CA ALA A 23 22.36 -60.46 -4.82
C ALA A 23 22.25 -59.08 -5.50
N ALA A 24 21.75 -58.12 -4.76
CA ALA A 24 21.83 -56.73 -5.18
C ALA A 24 23.26 -56.24 -5.00
N THR A 25 23.93 -56.01 -6.10
CA THR A 25 25.18 -55.24 -6.10
C THR A 25 24.85 -53.82 -5.68
N THR A 26 25.27 -53.44 -4.48
CA THR A 26 25.24 -52.05 -4.02
C THR A 26 26.28 -51.30 -4.84
N GLU A 27 25.83 -50.59 -5.89
CA GLU A 27 26.60 -49.49 -6.45
C GLU A 27 26.72 -48.42 -5.39
N THR A 28 27.90 -48.24 -4.83
CA THR A 28 28.28 -47.14 -3.99
C THR A 28 28.24 -45.87 -4.85
N ILE A 29 27.18 -45.07 -4.70
CA ILE A 29 27.15 -43.70 -5.22
C ILE A 29 28.30 -42.96 -4.55
N PRO A 30 29.24 -42.37 -5.32
CA PRO A 30 30.31 -41.58 -4.71
C PRO A 30 29.68 -40.38 -3.99
N PRO A 31 30.22 -39.95 -2.84
CA PRO A 31 29.67 -38.78 -2.15
C PRO A 31 29.81 -37.59 -3.08
N VAL A 32 28.64 -36.97 -3.41
CA VAL A 32 28.58 -35.68 -4.09
C VAL A 32 29.28 -34.70 -3.15
N SER A 33 30.51 -34.33 -3.49
CA SER A 33 31.24 -33.25 -2.83
C SER A 33 30.48 -31.93 -3.12
N THR A 34 29.54 -31.57 -2.28
CA THR A 34 28.94 -30.27 -2.26
C THR A 34 29.81 -29.27 -1.48
N SER A 35 31.02 -29.05 -1.94
CA SER A 35 31.67 -27.76 -1.71
C SER A 35 31.14 -26.77 -2.76
N GLY A 36 29.87 -26.53 -2.71
CA GLY A 36 29.27 -25.37 -3.34
C GLY A 36 29.80 -24.14 -2.59
N VAL A 37 30.80 -23.50 -3.16
CA VAL A 37 31.11 -22.11 -2.84
C VAL A 37 29.81 -21.34 -3.07
N ILE A 38 29.14 -20.95 -1.99
CA ILE A 38 28.02 -20.03 -2.10
C ILE A 38 28.61 -18.78 -2.77
N PRO A 39 28.19 -18.42 -3.99
CA PRO A 39 28.74 -17.25 -4.65
C PRO A 39 28.47 -16.06 -3.75
N VAL A 40 29.53 -15.34 -3.37
CA VAL A 40 29.41 -14.11 -2.61
C VAL A 40 28.50 -13.20 -3.44
N GLN A 41 27.31 -12.94 -2.95
CA GLN A 41 26.32 -12.13 -3.67
C GLN A 41 26.92 -10.73 -3.85
N LYS A 42 27.07 -10.29 -5.09
CA LYS A 42 27.51 -8.93 -5.38
C LYS A 42 26.45 -7.96 -4.86
N THR A 43 26.88 -6.96 -4.12
CA THR A 43 26.02 -5.87 -3.65
C THR A 43 26.46 -4.56 -4.29
N MET A 44 25.58 -3.57 -4.23
CA MET A 44 25.88 -2.21 -4.68
C MET A 44 27.08 -1.64 -3.92
N LYS A 45 27.77 -0.70 -4.55
CA LYS A 45 28.97 -0.08 -3.98
C LYS A 45 28.62 1.15 -3.16
N ALA A 46 29.01 1.13 -1.89
CA ALA A 46 28.98 2.32 -1.05
C ALA A 46 30.13 3.28 -1.42
N PHE A 47 29.93 4.58 -1.18
CA PHE A 47 31.01 5.54 -1.27
C PHE A 47 32.00 5.33 -0.13
N SER A 48 33.30 5.36 -0.45
CA SER A 48 34.36 5.12 0.52
C SER A 48 34.69 6.34 1.37
N SER A 49 34.33 7.53 0.88
CA SER A 49 34.61 8.80 1.57
C SER A 49 33.61 9.88 1.18
N GLU A 50 33.52 10.91 2.01
CA GLU A 50 32.72 12.10 1.73
C GLU A 50 33.17 12.82 0.45
N SER A 51 34.50 12.90 0.22
CA SER A 51 35.04 13.53 -0.98
C SER A 51 34.65 12.78 -2.26
N GLU A 52 34.64 11.44 -2.23
CA GLU A 52 34.16 10.64 -3.36
C GLU A 52 32.69 10.88 -3.64
N LEU A 53 31.84 10.89 -2.60
CA LEU A 53 30.41 11.15 -2.73
C LEU A 53 30.15 12.55 -3.30
N LEU A 54 30.78 13.59 -2.77
CA LEU A 54 30.59 14.97 -3.24
C LEU A 54 31.08 15.16 -4.69
N ALA A 55 32.21 14.53 -5.06
CA ALA A 55 32.69 14.55 -6.44
C ALA A 55 31.73 13.85 -7.41
N TYR A 56 31.07 12.78 -6.98
CA TYR A 56 30.05 12.11 -7.77
C TYR A 56 28.80 12.99 -7.94
N LEU A 57 28.28 13.57 -6.85
CA LEU A 57 27.11 14.44 -6.87
C LEU A 57 27.35 15.70 -7.73
N SER A 58 28.55 16.29 -7.69
CA SER A 58 28.90 17.44 -8.53
C SER A 58 28.84 17.11 -10.02
N ARG A 59 29.22 15.89 -10.42
CA ARG A 59 29.06 15.43 -11.81
C ARG A 59 27.59 15.25 -12.19
N VAL A 60 26.77 14.72 -11.28
CA VAL A 60 25.34 14.58 -11.49
C VAL A 60 24.70 15.95 -11.70
N ALA A 61 24.94 16.93 -10.82
CA ALA A 61 24.37 18.26 -10.92
C ALA A 61 24.77 18.97 -12.22
N THR A 62 26.06 18.91 -12.61
CA THR A 62 26.53 19.49 -13.87
C THR A 62 25.80 18.90 -15.07
N SER A 63 25.51 17.60 -15.05
CA SER A 63 24.80 16.92 -16.14
C SER A 63 23.32 17.28 -16.18
N VAL A 64 22.68 17.42 -15.01
CA VAL A 64 21.29 17.85 -14.87
C VAL A 64 21.11 19.28 -15.35
N GLN A 65 22.02 20.21 -14.96
CA GLN A 65 21.97 21.60 -15.39
C GLN A 65 22.11 21.73 -16.91
N ARG A 66 23.09 21.04 -17.50
CA ARG A 66 23.26 21.03 -18.96
C ARG A 66 22.01 20.59 -19.71
N ARG A 67 21.31 19.56 -19.20
CA ARG A 67 20.04 19.09 -19.77
C ARG A 67 18.92 20.12 -19.63
N ALA A 68 18.80 20.76 -18.45
CA ALA A 68 17.81 21.81 -18.24
C ALA A 68 17.99 22.96 -19.23
N ASP A 69 19.22 23.37 -19.49
CA ASP A 69 19.54 24.40 -20.47
C ASP A 69 19.19 23.98 -21.91
N GLU A 70 19.42 22.70 -22.27
CA GLU A 70 19.04 22.12 -23.57
C GLU A 70 17.51 21.97 -23.73
N GLU A 71 16.77 21.66 -22.65
CA GLU A 71 15.30 21.54 -22.67
C GLU A 71 14.60 22.91 -22.69
N LEU A 72 15.14 23.92 -22.01
CA LEU A 72 14.66 25.30 -22.09
C LEU A 72 14.74 25.86 -23.51
N GLN A 73 15.74 25.46 -24.30
CA GLN A 73 15.83 25.80 -25.71
C GLN A 73 14.83 25.06 -26.60
N LYS A 74 14.24 23.95 -26.13
CA LYS A 74 13.32 23.08 -26.90
C LYS A 74 11.85 23.21 -26.51
N SER A 75 11.50 23.72 -25.34
CA SER A 75 10.13 23.69 -24.82
C SER A 75 9.42 25.04 -24.87
N ALA A 76 8.91 25.36 -26.03
CA ALA A 76 7.82 26.31 -26.21
C ALA A 76 6.55 25.61 -26.70
N LEU A 77 6.09 24.53 -26.10
CA LEU A 77 4.75 23.96 -26.43
C LEU A 77 4.27 22.88 -25.44
N SER A 78 3.11 23.19 -24.87
CA SER A 78 2.00 22.32 -24.38
C SER A 78 2.10 21.60 -23.03
N VAL A 79 1.19 22.05 -22.14
CA VAL A 79 0.75 21.37 -20.91
C VAL A 79 -0.68 20.85 -21.13
N SER A 80 -0.98 19.65 -20.68
CA SER A 80 -2.35 19.20 -20.41
C SER A 80 -2.34 18.18 -19.27
N SER A 81 -3.16 18.43 -18.27
CA SER A 81 -3.31 17.68 -17.02
C SER A 81 -4.57 16.81 -17.02
N VAL A 82 -4.51 15.59 -16.49
CA VAL A 82 -5.69 14.80 -16.08
C VAL A 82 -5.28 13.94 -14.88
N SER A 83 -6.09 13.98 -13.82
CA SER A 83 -5.92 13.19 -12.60
C SER A 83 -6.79 11.92 -12.61
N ALA A 84 -6.34 10.88 -11.93
CA ALA A 84 -7.11 9.68 -11.64
C ALA A 84 -6.63 8.99 -10.36
N GLU A 85 -7.55 8.37 -9.66
CA GLU A 85 -7.50 7.86 -8.30
C GLU A 85 -7.56 6.31 -8.20
N PRO A 86 -7.34 5.72 -6.99
CA PRO A 86 -6.56 4.50 -6.74
C PRO A 86 -7.37 3.20 -6.61
N PRO A 87 -6.81 2.06 -6.29
CA PRO A 87 -6.91 1.35 -5.01
C PRO A 87 -5.78 0.35 -4.67
N ALA A 88 -5.98 -0.34 -3.76
CA ALA A 88 -5.67 -1.04 -2.54
C ALA A 88 -5.66 -2.59 -2.65
N PRO A 89 -5.66 -3.30 -1.57
CA PRO A 89 -4.76 -3.79 -0.53
C PRO A 89 -4.79 -5.30 -0.19
N ALA A 90 -4.45 -5.69 1.04
CA ALA A 90 -4.06 -6.98 1.58
C ALA A 90 -5.00 -7.64 2.62
N LYS A 91 -4.56 -8.78 3.18
CA LYS A 91 -5.23 -9.63 4.17
C LYS A 91 -5.46 -8.97 5.53
N ALA A 92 -6.65 -9.16 6.11
CA ALA A 92 -6.98 -8.69 7.44
C ALA A 92 -6.55 -9.66 8.54
N GLU A 93 -5.76 -9.20 9.51
CA GLU A 93 -5.58 -9.83 10.80
C GLU A 93 -6.78 -9.59 11.73
N ALA A 94 -6.92 -10.43 12.79
CA ALA A 94 -8.18 -10.60 13.53
C ALA A 94 -8.76 -9.35 14.24
N GLU A 95 -8.02 -8.26 14.46
CA GLU A 95 -8.52 -7.00 15.04
C GLU A 95 -7.87 -5.74 14.46
N SER A 96 -7.50 -5.73 13.20
CA SER A 96 -6.99 -4.54 12.53
C SER A 96 -8.13 -3.66 12.01
N VAL A 97 -7.96 -2.35 12.08
CA VAL A 97 -8.80 -1.36 11.41
C VAL A 97 -8.14 -0.90 10.11
N THR A 98 -7.01 -1.47 9.75
CA THR A 98 -6.22 -1.13 8.59
C THR A 98 -6.19 -2.33 7.63
N ASN A 99 -6.56 -2.10 6.39
CA ASN A 99 -6.51 -3.08 5.33
C ASN A 99 -5.10 -3.02 4.69
N THR A 100 -4.15 -3.75 5.25
CA THR A 100 -2.73 -3.69 4.87
C THR A 100 -2.40 -4.58 3.68
N GLN A 101 -1.37 -4.21 2.90
CA GLN A 101 -0.91 -4.99 1.75
C GLN A 101 -0.21 -6.29 2.18
N HIS A 102 0.52 -6.25 3.28
CA HIS A 102 1.30 -7.38 3.77
C HIS A 102 1.04 -7.61 5.26
N ALA A 103 0.79 -8.86 5.65
CA ALA A 103 0.64 -9.22 7.06
C ALA A 103 1.92 -8.87 7.85
N GLY A 104 1.76 -8.28 9.04
CA GLY A 104 2.87 -7.85 9.89
C GLY A 104 3.55 -6.53 9.47
N VAL A 105 3.11 -5.90 8.38
CA VAL A 105 3.56 -4.57 7.96
C VAL A 105 2.37 -3.62 8.08
N ASP A 106 2.26 -2.87 9.18
CA ASP A 106 1.18 -1.90 9.35
C ASP A 106 1.43 -0.65 8.49
N GLU A 107 0.37 -0.08 7.96
CA GLU A 107 0.40 1.09 7.09
C GLU A 107 -0.15 2.31 7.81
N GLY A 108 0.34 3.50 7.47
CA GLY A 108 -0.23 4.75 7.94
C GLY A 108 -1.74 4.82 7.66
N GLY A 109 -2.48 5.50 8.52
CA GLY A 109 -3.93 5.64 8.36
C GLY A 109 -4.50 6.71 9.26
N ILE A 110 -5.79 7.00 9.09
CA ILE A 110 -6.50 8.03 9.88
C ILE A 110 -7.13 7.50 11.16
N VAL A 111 -7.19 6.20 11.34
CA VAL A 111 -7.74 5.56 12.53
C VAL A 111 -6.92 4.32 12.91
N LYS A 112 -6.67 4.16 14.19
CA LYS A 112 -5.95 3.01 14.78
C LYS A 112 -6.62 2.60 16.08
N VAL A 113 -6.22 1.45 16.61
CA VAL A 113 -6.69 0.93 17.91
C VAL A 113 -5.53 0.95 18.90
N HIS A 114 -5.80 1.43 20.09
CA HIS A 114 -4.91 1.27 21.26
C HIS A 114 -5.73 0.78 22.45
N GLY A 115 -5.49 -0.45 22.86
CA GLY A 115 -6.24 -1.08 23.95
C GLY A 115 -7.76 -0.96 23.74
N ASN A 116 -8.45 -0.28 24.64
CA ASN A 116 -9.90 -0.07 24.63
C ASN A 116 -10.34 1.22 23.91
N HIS A 117 -9.46 1.81 23.08
CA HIS A 117 -9.70 3.11 22.45
C HIS A 117 -9.47 3.08 20.94
N LEU A 118 -10.31 3.78 20.21
CA LEU A 118 -10.01 4.25 18.88
C LEU A 118 -9.16 5.52 19.00
N VAL A 119 -8.10 5.60 18.21
CA VAL A 119 -7.32 6.82 17.99
C VAL A 119 -7.65 7.31 16.60
N VAL A 120 -8.09 8.54 16.47
CA VAL A 120 -8.49 9.13 15.18
C VAL A 120 -7.66 10.38 14.93
N LEU A 121 -7.07 10.46 13.75
CA LEU A 121 -6.38 11.64 13.24
C LEU A 121 -7.26 12.31 12.21
N ARG A 122 -7.52 13.60 12.41
CA ARG A 122 -8.26 14.39 11.43
C ARG A 122 -7.89 15.85 11.48
N ARG A 123 -7.60 16.43 10.31
CA ARG A 123 -7.37 17.87 10.08
C ARG A 123 -6.44 18.49 11.13
N GLY A 124 -5.30 17.82 11.36
CA GLY A 124 -4.28 18.28 12.30
C GLY A 124 -4.64 18.11 13.79
N ARG A 125 -5.57 17.20 14.14
CA ARG A 125 -5.90 16.86 15.52
C ARG A 125 -5.99 15.36 15.74
N LEU A 126 -5.56 14.94 16.91
CA LEU A 126 -5.74 13.59 17.43
C LEU A 126 -6.90 13.55 18.41
N PHE A 127 -7.69 12.49 18.32
CA PHE A 127 -8.81 12.21 19.19
C PHE A 127 -8.72 10.78 19.70
N THR A 128 -9.19 10.53 20.92
CA THR A 128 -9.43 9.17 21.39
C THR A 128 -10.88 8.99 21.78
N VAL A 129 -11.43 7.83 21.44
CA VAL A 129 -12.79 7.44 21.76
C VAL A 129 -12.77 6.06 22.40
N ALA A 130 -13.29 5.96 23.61
CA ALA A 130 -13.42 4.68 24.31
C ALA A 130 -14.46 3.79 23.65
N ILE A 131 -14.08 2.52 23.41
CA ILE A 131 -14.92 1.47 22.83
C ILE A 131 -14.93 0.18 23.66
N GLY A 132 -14.13 0.10 24.74
CA GLY A 132 -14.11 -1.04 25.64
C GLY A 132 -15.36 -1.09 26.54
N ASP A 133 -15.68 -2.28 27.07
CA ASP A 133 -16.78 -2.52 28.00
C ASP A 133 -18.13 -1.93 27.57
N GLY A 134 -18.40 -2.04 26.28
CA GLY A 134 -19.61 -1.46 25.71
C GLY A 134 -19.60 0.07 25.62
N ALA A 135 -18.52 0.78 25.92
CA ALA A 135 -18.44 2.23 25.82
C ALA A 135 -18.51 2.74 24.37
N LEU A 136 -18.93 3.97 24.22
CA LEU A 136 -18.72 4.80 23.03
C LEU A 136 -18.75 6.26 23.49
N ARG A 137 -17.60 6.81 23.86
CA ARG A 137 -17.49 8.18 24.37
C ARG A 137 -16.13 8.80 24.08
N PRO A 138 -16.03 10.11 23.79
CA PRO A 138 -14.76 10.81 23.63
C PRO A 138 -13.98 10.81 24.94
N ILE A 139 -12.65 10.71 24.86
CA ILE A 139 -11.76 10.70 26.03
C ILE A 139 -10.81 11.89 26.00
N SER A 140 -10.09 12.08 24.89
CA SER A 140 -9.02 13.07 24.78
C SER A 140 -8.98 13.68 23.40
N SER A 141 -8.53 14.91 23.32
CA SER A 141 -8.25 15.61 22.07
C SER A 141 -7.03 16.50 22.25
N VAL A 142 -6.07 16.41 21.32
CA VAL A 142 -4.87 17.26 21.29
C VAL A 142 -4.58 17.65 19.85
N ASP A 143 -3.88 18.78 19.65
CA ASP A 143 -3.35 19.12 18.33
C ASP A 143 -2.31 18.07 17.90
N ALA A 144 -2.30 17.70 16.63
CA ALA A 144 -1.41 16.67 16.06
C ALA A 144 0.00 17.22 15.74
N TYR A 145 0.31 18.41 16.20
CA TYR A 145 1.59 19.10 16.05
C TYR A 145 2.07 19.63 17.39
N GLY A 146 3.36 19.91 17.48
CA GLY A 146 3.98 20.35 18.74
C GLY A 146 3.61 21.78 19.15
N PRO A 147 3.79 22.12 20.43
CA PRO A 147 3.65 23.48 20.90
C PRO A 147 4.55 24.45 20.09
N ASP A 148 4.08 25.68 19.91
CA ASP A 148 4.77 26.74 19.16
C ASP A 148 5.04 26.42 17.66
N ILE A 149 4.48 25.32 17.12
CA ILE A 149 4.47 25.04 15.68
C ILE A 149 3.29 25.79 15.05
N ASP A 150 3.56 26.58 14.03
CA ASP A 150 2.52 27.09 13.14
C ASP A 150 2.15 25.98 12.13
N PRO A 151 0.96 25.40 12.21
CA PRO A 151 0.56 24.30 11.33
C PRO A 151 0.11 24.78 9.94
N SER A 152 0.06 26.09 9.68
CA SER A 152 -0.35 26.62 8.38
C SER A 152 0.57 26.11 7.28
N GLY A 153 -0.01 25.67 6.14
CA GLY A 153 0.77 25.06 5.05
C GLY A 153 1.40 23.69 5.38
N THR A 154 0.90 23.01 6.43
CA THR A 154 1.32 21.65 6.80
C THR A 154 0.10 20.75 6.80
N TRP A 155 0.23 19.53 6.29
CA TRP A 155 -0.79 18.49 6.43
C TRP A 155 -0.33 17.42 7.43
N TYR A 156 -1.29 16.81 8.14
CA TYR A 156 -1.09 15.73 9.13
C TYR A 156 -2.20 14.71 8.92
N ASP A 157 -1.94 13.71 8.09
CA ASP A 157 -2.99 12.77 7.64
C ASP A 157 -2.60 11.30 7.76
N GLU A 158 -1.36 10.99 8.20
CA GLU A 158 -0.95 9.63 8.50
C GLU A 158 -0.67 9.44 9.99
N MET A 159 -1.12 8.32 10.51
CA MET A 159 -0.88 7.94 11.90
C MET A 159 -0.60 6.45 12.01
N LEU A 160 0.32 6.12 12.90
CA LEU A 160 0.66 4.76 13.34
C LEU A 160 0.61 4.69 14.86
N VAL A 161 0.47 3.50 15.41
CA VAL A 161 0.50 3.27 16.86
C VAL A 161 1.45 2.12 17.15
N ALA A 162 2.49 2.40 17.95
CA ALA A 162 3.46 1.44 18.44
C ALA A 162 3.42 1.43 19.96
N ASP A 163 3.00 0.33 20.56
CA ASP A 163 2.79 0.22 22.02
C ASP A 163 1.98 1.42 22.56
N ASN A 164 2.55 2.23 23.44
CA ASN A 164 1.93 3.42 24.02
C ASN A 164 2.33 4.73 23.30
N THR A 165 2.82 4.63 22.06
CA THR A 165 3.23 5.78 21.26
C THR A 165 2.35 5.91 20.03
N VAL A 166 1.71 7.06 19.89
CA VAL A 166 1.04 7.48 18.67
C VAL A 166 2.04 8.30 17.86
N VAL A 167 2.27 7.88 16.62
CA VAL A 167 3.15 8.56 15.66
C VAL A 167 2.28 9.25 14.63
N VAL A 168 2.40 10.56 14.51
CA VAL A 168 1.73 11.35 13.47
C VAL A 168 2.75 11.74 12.42
N ILE A 169 2.45 11.46 11.17
CA ILE A 169 3.25 11.86 10.03
C ILE A 169 2.54 13.01 9.30
N GLY A 170 3.28 14.09 9.08
CA GLY A 170 2.85 15.24 8.32
C GLY A 170 3.95 15.73 7.40
N TYR A 171 3.65 16.69 6.54
CA TYR A 171 4.63 17.35 5.70
C TYR A 171 4.46 18.86 5.75
N SER A 172 5.56 19.56 5.96
CA SER A 172 5.61 21.02 6.03
C SER A 172 6.44 21.60 4.88
N TYR A 173 5.77 22.29 3.98
CA TYR A 173 6.44 23.03 2.90
C TYR A 173 7.29 24.22 3.43
N GLN A 174 6.91 24.79 4.55
CA GLN A 174 7.63 25.92 5.15
C GLN A 174 8.88 25.50 5.92
N ARG A 175 8.83 24.35 6.61
CA ARG A 175 9.93 23.82 7.43
C ARG A 175 10.81 22.81 6.70
N GLY A 176 10.46 22.50 5.45
CA GLY A 176 11.25 21.73 4.50
C GLY A 176 11.36 20.27 4.85
N GLY A 177 10.23 19.55 4.92
CA GLY A 177 10.25 18.12 5.04
C GLY A 177 9.14 17.50 5.86
N THR A 178 9.29 16.20 6.08
CA THR A 178 8.36 15.39 6.88
C THR A 178 8.44 15.78 8.35
N GLU A 179 7.30 16.01 8.97
CA GLU A 179 7.17 16.14 10.41
C GLU A 179 6.71 14.82 11.03
N VAL A 180 7.41 14.37 12.07
CA VAL A 180 7.07 13.19 12.86
C VAL A 180 6.74 13.63 14.27
N GLY A 181 5.46 13.68 14.60
CA GLY A 181 4.96 13.97 15.95
C GLY A 181 4.84 12.69 16.77
N LEU A 182 5.42 12.67 17.97
CA LEU A 182 5.28 11.59 18.92
C LEU A 182 4.39 12.02 20.08
N PHE A 183 3.40 11.20 20.38
CA PHE A 183 2.44 11.40 21.45
C PHE A 183 2.37 10.17 22.34
N ASP A 184 2.28 10.38 23.64
CA ASP A 184 2.00 9.33 24.59
C ASP A 184 0.50 9.06 24.62
N ILE A 185 0.12 7.79 24.71
CA ILE A 185 -1.24 7.36 25.01
C ILE A 185 -1.20 6.39 26.19
N ASN A 186 -1.99 6.67 27.22
CA ASN A 186 -2.06 5.79 28.37
C ASN A 186 -3.22 4.78 28.27
N SER A 187 -3.32 3.87 29.22
CA SER A 187 -4.38 2.85 29.28
C SER A 187 -5.80 3.42 29.37
N GLU A 188 -5.95 4.67 29.82
CA GLU A 188 -7.22 5.39 29.88
C GLU A 188 -7.56 6.11 28.58
N GLY A 189 -6.67 6.05 27.57
CA GLY A 189 -6.83 6.72 26.29
C GLY A 189 -6.48 8.21 26.32
N ARG A 190 -5.83 8.72 27.35
CA ARG A 190 -5.38 10.12 27.41
C ARG A 190 -4.16 10.32 26.54
N LEU A 191 -4.20 11.33 25.69
CA LEU A 191 -3.12 11.73 24.82
C LEU A 191 -2.27 12.82 25.47
N GLY A 192 -0.95 12.73 25.30
CA GLY A 192 0.01 13.78 25.70
C GLY A 192 1.05 13.99 24.61
N TYR A 193 1.33 15.23 24.25
CA TYR A 193 2.44 15.56 23.35
C TYR A 193 3.77 15.19 24.00
N ARG A 194 4.66 14.53 23.24
CA ARG A 194 6.00 14.14 23.69
C ARG A 194 7.09 14.96 22.98
N SER A 195 7.13 14.90 21.66
CA SER A 195 8.15 15.57 20.86
C SER A 195 7.76 15.60 19.38
N THR A 196 8.37 16.49 18.63
CA THR A 196 8.30 16.50 17.17
C THR A 196 9.71 16.46 16.59
N TYR A 197 9.87 15.72 15.52
CA TYR A 197 11.08 15.65 14.73
C TYR A 197 10.78 16.08 13.31
N HIS A 198 11.72 16.76 12.68
CA HIS A 198 11.68 17.06 11.26
C HIS A 198 12.70 16.17 10.55
N LEU A 199 12.24 15.46 9.54
CA LEU A 199 13.06 14.71 8.60
C LEU A 199 13.15 15.54 7.33
N ARG A 200 14.35 15.87 6.90
CA ARG A 200 14.55 16.55 5.62
C ARG A 200 14.20 15.57 4.50
N SER A 201 13.23 15.93 3.70
CA SER A 201 12.70 15.10 2.62
C SER A 201 11.91 15.95 1.64
N ASN A 202 11.76 15.47 0.40
CA ASN A 202 10.71 15.97 -0.48
C ASN A 202 9.35 15.42 -0.06
N ASP A 203 8.27 16.05 -0.53
CA ASP A 203 6.91 15.58 -0.29
C ASP A 203 6.70 14.23 -0.97
N TYR A 204 6.30 13.25 -0.19
CA TYR A 204 5.82 11.96 -0.69
C TYR A 204 4.30 11.92 -0.56
N TYR A 205 3.61 12.50 -1.53
CA TYR A 205 2.18 12.29 -1.66
C TYR A 205 1.91 11.26 -2.75
N SER A 206 1.11 10.25 -2.43
CA SER A 206 0.56 9.30 -3.40
C SER A 206 -0.93 9.18 -3.18
N SER A 207 -1.71 9.16 -4.25
CA SER A 207 -3.14 8.90 -4.19
C SER A 207 -3.45 7.46 -3.79
N ARG A 208 -2.50 6.55 -3.87
CA ARG A 208 -2.66 5.11 -3.65
C ARG A 208 -1.89 4.58 -2.46
N ASN A 209 -0.78 5.15 -2.10
CA ASN A 209 0.15 4.63 -1.11
C ASN A 209 0.27 5.57 0.10
N TYR A 210 0.71 5.03 1.21
CA TYR A 210 1.12 5.76 2.41
C TYR A 210 2.65 5.77 2.47
N ALA A 211 3.24 6.88 2.96
CA ALA A 211 4.69 7.01 3.04
C ALA A 211 5.32 6.16 4.14
N SER A 212 4.57 5.89 5.20
CA SER A 212 5.06 5.24 6.41
C SER A 212 4.57 3.81 6.59
N ARG A 213 5.43 2.98 7.16
CA ARG A 213 5.14 1.59 7.57
C ARG A 213 5.63 1.37 8.99
N LEU A 214 4.98 0.43 9.69
CA LEU A 214 5.39 0.00 11.02
C LEU A 214 5.55 -1.52 11.04
N ILE A 215 6.73 -2.00 11.45
CA ILE A 215 7.03 -3.42 11.67
C ILE A 215 7.52 -3.56 13.11
N GLY A 216 6.67 -4.13 13.98
CA GLY A 216 6.93 -4.07 15.43
C GLY A 216 7.06 -2.61 15.90
N ASN A 217 8.18 -2.25 16.51
CA ASN A 217 8.47 -0.88 16.94
C ASN A 217 9.35 -0.08 15.96
N LYS A 218 9.57 -0.60 14.75
CA LYS A 218 10.35 0.08 13.72
C LYS A 218 9.45 0.84 12.77
N LEU A 219 9.53 2.15 12.82
CA LEU A 219 8.93 3.04 11.82
C LEU A 219 9.85 3.04 10.59
N ILE A 220 9.29 2.68 9.45
CA ILE A 220 9.98 2.67 8.15
C ILE A 220 9.38 3.78 7.31
N PHE A 221 10.26 4.62 6.77
CA PHE A 221 9.87 5.75 5.97
C PHE A 221 10.70 5.81 4.69
N TYR A 222 10.03 5.85 3.54
CA TYR A 222 10.68 6.07 2.25
C TYR A 222 10.53 7.54 1.84
N ALA A 223 11.64 8.15 1.42
CA ALA A 223 11.65 9.50 0.87
C ALA A 223 12.61 9.61 -0.33
N PRO A 224 12.15 10.10 -1.48
CA PRO A 224 13.02 10.49 -2.57
C PRO A 224 13.52 11.93 -2.36
N GLU A 225 14.80 12.15 -2.62
CA GLU A 225 15.43 13.48 -2.61
C GLU A 225 15.95 13.82 -4.00
N PHE A 226 15.55 14.96 -4.57
CA PHE A 226 16.04 15.38 -5.87
C PHE A 226 17.40 16.05 -5.75
N LEU A 227 18.35 15.60 -6.55
CA LEU A 227 19.74 16.10 -6.59
C LEU A 227 19.90 17.25 -7.59
N ASN A 228 19.01 18.22 -7.56
CA ASN A 228 18.96 19.34 -8.51
C ASN A 228 19.69 20.60 -8.01
N ASP A 229 20.06 20.63 -6.73
CA ASP A 229 20.72 21.80 -6.12
C ASP A 229 22.25 21.63 -6.15
N ALA A 230 22.97 22.69 -6.44
CA ALA A 230 24.42 22.73 -6.34
C ALA A 230 24.92 22.65 -4.88
N ASP A 231 24.09 23.04 -3.92
CA ASP A 231 24.35 22.88 -2.49
C ASP A 231 23.81 21.55 -1.96
N PHE A 232 24.55 20.49 -2.21
CA PHE A 232 24.20 19.14 -1.74
C PHE A 232 24.05 18.99 -0.23
N SER A 233 24.55 19.96 0.56
CA SER A 233 24.39 19.90 2.02
C SER A 233 22.91 19.93 2.44
N ARG A 234 22.07 20.51 1.58
CA ARG A 234 20.61 20.58 1.75
C ARG A 234 19.86 19.40 1.21
N SER A 235 20.50 18.55 0.39
CA SER A 235 19.89 17.38 -0.24
C SER A 235 20.11 16.08 0.53
N PHE A 236 20.88 16.10 1.63
CA PHE A 236 21.08 14.91 2.43
C PHE A 236 19.97 14.70 3.44
N PRO A 237 19.51 13.45 3.60
CA PRO A 237 18.61 13.06 4.67
C PRO A 237 19.18 13.47 6.03
N ALA A 238 18.41 14.23 6.77
CA ALA A 238 18.82 14.77 8.06
C ALA A 238 17.63 14.89 9.00
N VAL A 239 17.88 14.78 10.28
CA VAL A 239 16.85 14.88 11.32
C VAL A 239 17.15 16.06 12.24
N ARG A 240 16.10 16.69 12.73
CA ARG A 240 16.17 17.74 13.74
C ARG A 240 15.05 17.54 14.74
N LYS A 241 15.34 17.59 16.03
CA LYS A 241 14.32 17.67 17.07
C LYS A 241 13.77 19.09 17.15
N TRP A 242 12.45 19.21 17.16
CA TRP A 242 11.79 20.51 17.26
C TRP A 242 11.92 21.11 18.66
N HIS A 243 12.21 22.38 18.71
CA HIS A 243 12.01 23.28 19.85
C HIS A 243 11.73 24.70 19.35
N LYS A 244 11.19 25.57 20.20
CA LYS A 244 10.94 26.97 19.83
C LYS A 244 12.24 27.66 19.41
N GLY A 245 12.26 28.24 18.21
CA GLY A 245 13.44 28.86 17.63
C GLY A 245 14.40 27.90 16.93
N ALA A 246 14.04 26.63 16.74
CA ALA A 246 14.85 25.67 16.00
C ALA A 246 15.14 26.15 14.57
N THR A 247 16.41 26.09 14.16
CA THR A 247 16.92 26.60 12.89
C THR A 247 17.30 25.47 11.92
N ALA A 248 17.51 25.82 10.65
CA ALA A 248 17.95 24.85 9.65
C ALA A 248 19.36 24.30 9.91
N SER A 249 20.20 25.03 10.65
CA SER A 249 21.57 24.58 10.99
C SER A 249 21.61 23.44 12.02
N GLU A 250 20.49 23.15 12.69
CA GLU A 250 20.39 22.09 13.68
C GLU A 250 20.05 20.72 13.06
N PHE A 251 19.81 20.67 11.76
CA PHE A 251 19.64 19.39 11.09
C PHE A 251 20.93 18.56 11.12
N GLN A 252 20.83 17.38 11.70
CA GLN A 252 21.91 16.40 11.75
C GLN A 252 21.71 15.36 10.67
N ARG A 253 22.70 15.21 9.80
CA ARG A 253 22.68 14.20 8.75
C ARG A 253 22.65 12.80 9.34
N ILE A 254 21.74 11.95 8.83
CA ILE A 254 21.53 10.56 9.30
C ILE A 254 22.06 9.49 8.35
N VAL A 255 22.60 9.89 7.21
CA VAL A 255 23.17 9.01 6.20
C VAL A 255 24.64 9.38 5.93
N PRO A 256 25.62 8.67 6.49
CA PRO A 256 27.02 8.89 6.18
C PRO A 256 27.36 8.38 4.76
N ALA A 257 28.48 8.81 4.16
CA ALA A 257 28.87 8.44 2.80
C ALA A 257 28.92 6.92 2.57
N ASN A 258 29.38 6.16 3.55
CA ASN A 258 29.45 4.69 3.49
C ASN A 258 28.08 3.98 3.64
N ARG A 259 26.99 4.75 3.76
CA ARG A 259 25.60 4.28 3.71
C ARG A 259 24.84 4.86 2.50
N VAL A 260 25.54 5.56 1.60
CA VAL A 260 25.05 5.96 0.29
C VAL A 260 25.64 5.03 -0.75
N TYR A 261 24.81 4.43 -1.57
CA TYR A 261 25.19 3.39 -2.53
C TYR A 261 24.86 3.82 -3.96
N ARG A 262 25.61 3.29 -4.90
CA ARG A 262 25.37 3.45 -6.34
C ARG A 262 25.45 2.10 -7.03
N PRO A 263 24.71 1.88 -8.12
CA PRO A 263 24.87 0.68 -8.93
C PRO A 263 26.18 0.73 -9.73
N GLU A 264 26.78 -0.43 -9.99
CA GLU A 264 27.99 -0.60 -10.81
C GLU A 264 27.62 -0.61 -12.32
N ILE A 265 26.95 0.43 -12.79
CA ILE A 265 26.62 0.63 -14.21
C ILE A 265 26.99 2.06 -14.63
N ASN A 266 27.34 2.22 -15.91
CA ASN A 266 27.44 3.54 -16.51
C ASN A 266 26.02 4.11 -16.69
N LEU A 267 25.48 4.70 -15.63
CA LEU A 267 24.26 5.51 -15.73
C LEU A 267 24.61 6.77 -16.49
N ASP A 268 23.79 7.10 -17.48
CA ASP A 268 23.82 8.44 -18.04
C ASP A 268 23.40 9.42 -16.93
N PHE A 269 24.35 10.23 -16.47
CA PHE A 269 24.14 11.19 -15.38
C PHE A 269 22.99 12.15 -15.63
N THR A 270 22.57 12.33 -16.90
CA THR A 270 21.40 13.15 -17.22
C THR A 270 20.09 12.58 -16.68
N TYR A 271 20.05 11.28 -16.35
CA TYR A 271 18.88 10.60 -15.80
C TYR A 271 19.06 10.20 -14.33
N VAL A 272 20.24 10.43 -13.72
CA VAL A 272 20.53 10.11 -12.32
C VAL A 272 20.42 11.39 -11.51
N ASN A 273 19.25 11.63 -10.95
CA ASN A 273 19.01 12.87 -10.21
C ASN A 273 18.26 12.67 -8.89
N THR A 274 18.15 11.44 -8.42
CA THR A 274 17.37 11.15 -7.21
C THR A 274 18.17 10.29 -6.24
N MET A 275 18.16 10.68 -4.99
CA MET A 275 18.59 9.86 -3.86
C MET A 275 17.35 9.25 -3.22
N HIS A 276 17.21 7.94 -3.33
CA HIS A 276 16.13 7.19 -2.70
C HIS A 276 16.59 6.76 -1.31
N THR A 277 15.92 7.24 -0.29
CA THR A 277 16.30 6.98 1.10
C THR A 277 15.23 6.16 1.81
N VAL A 278 15.67 5.10 2.47
CA VAL A 278 14.88 4.36 3.46
C VAL A 278 15.42 4.71 4.84
N THR A 279 14.57 5.32 5.65
CA THR A 279 14.85 5.65 7.04
C THR A 279 14.11 4.66 7.94
N VAL A 280 14.81 4.05 8.88
CA VAL A 280 14.26 3.16 9.89
C VAL A 280 14.50 3.81 11.25
N CYS A 281 13.41 4.12 11.96
CA CYS A 281 13.47 4.72 13.29
C CYS A 281 12.95 3.74 14.34
N ASP A 282 13.74 3.49 15.37
CA ASP A 282 13.31 2.69 16.51
C ASP A 282 12.49 3.56 17.47
N LEU A 283 11.26 3.10 17.76
CA LEU A 283 10.32 3.74 18.68
C LEU A 283 10.34 3.10 20.08
N ALA A 284 11.17 2.08 20.29
CA ALA A 284 11.26 1.40 21.58
C ALA A 284 11.71 2.38 22.68
N ASN A 285 11.22 2.15 23.88
CA ASN A 285 11.56 2.94 25.09
C ASN A 285 11.30 4.46 24.95
N GLY A 286 10.36 4.84 24.08
CA GLY A 286 10.02 6.25 23.84
C GLY A 286 11.08 7.04 23.07
N GLY A 287 12.05 6.35 22.47
CA GLY A 287 13.08 6.91 21.61
C GLY A 287 12.58 7.30 20.22
N PHE A 288 13.45 7.96 19.47
CA PHE A 288 13.33 8.19 18.02
C PHE A 288 14.74 8.17 17.46
N ASP A 289 15.32 6.98 17.42
CA ASP A 289 16.66 6.75 16.88
C ASP A 289 16.56 6.26 15.45
N CYS A 290 17.04 7.07 14.52
CA CYS A 290 16.85 6.86 13.09
C CYS A 290 18.18 6.54 12.40
N GLN A 291 18.17 5.49 11.62
CA GLN A 291 19.24 5.13 10.68
C GLN A 291 18.70 5.17 9.26
N ALA A 292 19.50 5.67 8.34
CA ALA A 292 19.10 5.72 6.95
C ALA A 292 20.11 5.04 6.03
N THR A 293 19.58 4.48 4.96
CA THR A 293 20.35 3.94 3.84
C THR A 293 19.82 4.58 2.57
N SER A 294 20.71 5.06 1.72
CA SER A 294 20.34 5.72 0.47
C SER A 294 20.96 5.03 -0.73
N VAL A 295 20.21 5.04 -1.84
CA VAL A 295 20.71 4.63 -3.16
C VAL A 295 20.53 5.78 -4.14
N ILE A 296 21.53 6.02 -5.00
CA ILE A 296 21.45 7.06 -6.03
C ILE A 296 21.02 6.39 -7.34
N GLY A 297 20.02 6.95 -8.00
CA GLY A 297 19.49 6.40 -9.23
C GLY A 297 18.60 7.34 -10.03
N PRO A 298 17.94 6.81 -11.05
CA PRO A 298 16.91 7.51 -11.80
C PRO A 298 15.73 7.93 -10.90
N PRO A 299 14.88 8.86 -11.34
CA PRO A 299 13.67 9.20 -10.60
C PRO A 299 12.73 7.99 -10.48
N GLY A 300 12.05 7.91 -9.36
CA GLY A 300 11.06 6.87 -9.09
C GLY A 300 10.24 7.22 -7.87
N HIS A 301 9.03 6.69 -7.80
CA HIS A 301 8.09 7.01 -6.72
C HIS A 301 7.39 5.75 -6.20
N VAL A 302 7.41 4.66 -6.96
CA VAL A 302 6.78 3.42 -6.55
C VAL A 302 7.74 2.64 -5.65
N PHE A 303 7.28 2.31 -4.47
CA PHE A 303 7.98 1.44 -3.56
C PHE A 303 7.02 0.40 -2.95
N TYR A 304 7.60 -0.70 -2.49
CA TYR A 304 6.89 -1.78 -1.82
C TYR A 304 7.69 -2.22 -0.60
N VAL A 305 7.02 -2.42 0.51
CA VAL A 305 7.64 -2.87 1.76
C VAL A 305 7.20 -4.30 2.06
N SER A 306 8.16 -5.21 2.09
CA SER A 306 8.02 -6.56 2.61
C SER A 306 8.48 -6.62 4.07
N PRO A 307 8.31 -7.73 4.79
CA PRO A 307 8.79 -7.85 6.17
C PRO A 307 10.29 -7.65 6.35
N ASP A 308 11.09 -7.83 5.31
CA ASP A 308 12.55 -7.83 5.38
C ASP A 308 13.24 -6.76 4.51
N SER A 309 12.54 -6.17 3.55
CA SER A 309 13.14 -5.28 2.56
C SER A 309 12.18 -4.20 2.07
N VAL A 310 12.72 -3.07 1.66
CA VAL A 310 12.02 -2.08 0.85
C VAL A 310 12.50 -2.21 -0.60
N TYR A 311 11.58 -2.38 -1.53
CA TYR A 311 11.84 -2.37 -2.96
C TYR A 311 11.46 -1.01 -3.53
N VAL A 312 12.41 -0.35 -4.21
CA VAL A 312 12.18 0.95 -4.84
C VAL A 312 12.36 0.79 -6.35
N TRP A 313 11.34 1.17 -7.09
CA TRP A 313 11.35 1.12 -8.55
C TRP A 313 11.65 2.49 -9.13
N ALA A 314 12.76 2.60 -9.85
CA ALA A 314 13.20 3.82 -10.51
C ALA A 314 13.29 3.61 -12.03
N SER A 315 12.90 4.62 -12.82
CA SER A 315 12.80 4.50 -14.27
C SER A 315 13.45 5.69 -14.97
N THR A 316 14.21 5.40 -16.04
CA THR A 316 14.73 6.42 -16.95
C THR A 316 13.70 6.74 -18.03
N TRP A 317 13.69 7.97 -18.52
CA TRP A 317 12.66 8.48 -19.46
C TRP A 317 13.14 8.58 -20.92
N GLY A 318 14.29 7.97 -21.25
CA GLY A 318 14.88 7.98 -22.61
C GLY A 318 14.08 7.18 -23.64
N ARG A 319 14.11 7.58 -24.92
CA ARG A 319 13.26 7.00 -25.97
C ARG A 319 13.70 5.63 -26.50
N ASN A 320 14.94 5.18 -26.30
CA ASN A 320 15.52 4.08 -27.06
C ASN A 320 16.21 2.96 -26.26
N GLU A 321 16.03 2.86 -24.94
CA GLU A 321 16.75 1.85 -24.15
C GLU A 321 15.88 0.65 -23.78
N LYS A 322 16.39 -0.54 -23.99
CA LYS A 322 15.92 -1.77 -23.34
C LYS A 322 16.37 -1.70 -21.88
N ASN A 323 15.54 -2.14 -20.95
CA ASN A 323 15.81 -2.07 -19.49
C ASN A 323 15.94 -0.63 -18.94
N ARG A 324 14.89 0.15 -19.10
CA ARG A 324 14.81 1.55 -18.65
C ARG A 324 14.61 1.73 -17.16
N SER A 325 14.42 0.65 -16.44
CA SER A 325 14.15 0.69 -15.02
C SER A 325 15.21 -0.08 -14.25
N ILE A 326 15.36 0.30 -13.00
CA ILE A 326 16.15 -0.41 -12.02
C ILE A 326 15.29 -0.59 -10.77
N VAL A 327 15.31 -1.77 -10.22
CA VAL A 327 14.69 -2.03 -8.92
C VAL A 327 15.79 -2.19 -7.88
N PHE A 328 15.71 -1.37 -6.84
CA PHE A 328 16.60 -1.43 -5.68
C PHE A 328 15.93 -2.27 -4.60
N ARG A 329 16.64 -3.22 -4.04
CA ARG A 329 16.27 -3.92 -2.82
C ARG A 329 17.10 -3.35 -1.66
N MET A 330 16.43 -2.80 -0.67
CA MET A 330 17.03 -2.17 0.51
C MET A 330 16.62 -2.96 1.76
N PRO A 331 17.50 -3.86 2.25
CA PRO A 331 17.18 -4.70 3.41
C PRO A 331 16.98 -3.90 4.68
N LEU A 332 16.03 -4.33 5.54
CA LEU A 332 15.70 -3.68 6.81
C LEU A 332 16.59 -4.13 7.98
N ASP A 333 17.48 -5.11 7.75
CA ASP A 333 18.47 -5.57 8.73
C ASP A 333 19.75 -4.71 8.74
N GLY A 334 19.85 -3.72 7.85
CA GLY A 334 21.00 -2.84 7.72
C GLY A 334 22.10 -3.36 6.82
N SER A 335 21.94 -4.51 6.18
CA SER A 335 22.87 -5.00 5.15
C SER A 335 22.87 -4.11 3.91
N GLY A 336 23.87 -4.28 3.04
CA GLY A 336 24.02 -3.45 1.84
C GLY A 336 22.91 -3.66 0.83
N PRO A 337 22.41 -2.57 0.19
CA PRO A 337 21.44 -2.68 -0.88
C PRO A 337 21.96 -3.47 -2.09
N SER A 338 21.03 -4.04 -2.82
CA SER A 338 21.28 -4.68 -4.11
C SER A 338 20.31 -4.13 -5.16
N ALA A 339 20.63 -4.33 -6.43
CA ALA A 339 19.85 -3.81 -7.53
C ALA A 339 19.80 -4.76 -8.72
N LEU A 340 18.76 -4.61 -9.55
CA LEU A 340 18.63 -5.34 -10.80
C LEU A 340 18.01 -4.44 -11.85
N ARG A 341 18.58 -4.43 -13.06
CA ARG A 341 17.98 -3.71 -14.20
C ARG A 341 16.79 -4.48 -14.73
N VAL A 342 15.71 -3.76 -15.02
CA VAL A 342 14.43 -4.33 -15.44
C VAL A 342 13.80 -3.50 -16.56
N SER A 343 12.80 -4.07 -17.22
CA SER A 343 12.00 -3.40 -18.26
C SER A 343 10.60 -3.11 -17.75
N GLY A 344 10.03 -1.98 -18.18
CA GLY A 344 8.69 -1.57 -17.81
C GLY A 344 8.62 -0.89 -16.45
N SER A 345 7.40 -0.56 -16.05
CA SER A 345 7.12 0.08 -14.76
C SER A 345 5.90 -0.57 -14.10
N PRO A 346 5.90 -0.73 -12.78
CA PRO A 346 4.68 -1.12 -12.04
C PRO A 346 3.63 0.00 -12.13
N VAL A 347 2.39 -0.33 -11.83
CA VAL A 347 1.31 0.66 -11.69
C VAL A 347 1.46 1.40 -10.36
N ASP A 348 1.53 0.63 -9.27
CA ASP A 348 1.59 1.10 -7.90
C ASP A 348 2.20 0.03 -6.97
N GLN A 349 2.12 0.22 -5.65
CA GLN A 349 2.58 -0.76 -4.67
C GLN A 349 1.90 -2.13 -4.80
N PHE A 350 0.64 -2.19 -5.25
CA PHE A 350 -0.11 -3.45 -5.37
C PHE A 350 0.31 -4.28 -6.56
N SER A 351 1.15 -3.71 -7.42
CA SER A 351 1.82 -4.45 -8.49
C SER A 351 2.86 -5.46 -7.98
N PHE A 352 3.19 -5.46 -6.69
CA PHE A 352 4.26 -6.26 -6.12
C PHE A 352 3.74 -7.37 -5.21
N LEU A 353 4.46 -8.49 -5.24
CA LEU A 353 4.37 -9.58 -4.27
C LEU A 353 5.74 -10.23 -4.09
N GLN A 354 6.33 -10.09 -2.90
CA GLN A 354 7.39 -11.00 -2.47
C GLN A 354 6.73 -12.30 -2.01
N SER A 355 6.95 -13.39 -2.73
CA SER A 355 6.32 -14.67 -2.44
C SER A 355 7.22 -15.57 -1.56
N GLU A 356 6.60 -16.52 -0.86
CA GLU A 356 7.29 -17.43 0.09
C GLU A 356 8.39 -18.29 -0.56
N ASP A 357 8.35 -18.47 -1.88
CA ASP A 357 9.36 -19.19 -2.66
C ASP A 357 10.53 -18.30 -3.08
N GLU A 358 10.73 -17.17 -2.40
CA GLU A 358 11.83 -16.21 -2.59
C GLU A 358 11.90 -15.58 -3.98
N TYR A 359 10.73 -15.28 -4.56
CA TYR A 359 10.63 -14.50 -5.77
C TYR A 359 9.97 -13.15 -5.49
N LEU A 360 10.43 -12.14 -6.22
CA LEU A 360 9.70 -10.89 -6.40
C LEU A 360 8.87 -10.99 -7.68
N ASN A 361 7.55 -10.91 -7.53
CA ASN A 361 6.59 -10.89 -8.63
C ASN A 361 6.10 -9.46 -8.82
N VAL A 362 6.12 -8.94 -10.06
CA VAL A 362 5.72 -7.57 -10.34
C VAL A 362 4.90 -7.51 -11.63
N LEU A 363 3.71 -6.92 -11.54
CA LEU A 363 2.98 -6.51 -12.75
C LEU A 363 3.65 -5.27 -13.33
N VAL A 364 4.07 -5.32 -14.59
CA VAL A 364 4.73 -4.21 -15.26
C VAL A 364 4.04 -3.84 -16.56
N GLN A 365 4.08 -2.55 -16.91
CA GLN A 365 3.66 -1.99 -18.19
C GLN A 365 4.87 -1.47 -18.95
N SER A 366 4.93 -1.70 -20.27
CA SER A 366 6.10 -1.31 -21.09
C SER A 366 6.26 0.20 -21.26
N SER A 367 5.18 0.96 -21.16
CA SER A 367 5.16 2.42 -21.31
C SER A 367 4.62 3.15 -20.08
N GLY A 368 4.39 2.42 -18.99
CA GLY A 368 3.91 2.96 -17.72
C GLY A 368 4.94 3.91 -17.10
N LYS A 369 4.47 4.91 -16.37
CA LYS A 369 5.30 5.87 -15.65
C LYS A 369 5.35 5.62 -14.15
N GLY A 370 4.70 4.53 -13.69
CA GLY A 370 4.55 4.20 -12.29
C GLY A 370 3.66 5.19 -11.55
N ASP A 371 3.58 5.03 -10.23
CA ASP A 371 2.82 5.91 -9.36
C ASP A 371 3.43 7.31 -9.34
N GLY A 372 2.74 8.25 -9.95
CA GLY A 372 3.01 9.67 -9.84
C GLY A 372 1.71 10.38 -9.48
N MET A 373 1.77 11.50 -8.81
CA MET A 373 0.59 12.23 -8.28
C MET A 373 -0.57 12.37 -9.29
N TRP A 374 -0.28 12.31 -10.60
CA TRP A 374 -1.24 12.65 -11.65
C TRP A 374 -1.25 11.68 -12.85
N ARG A 375 -0.51 10.57 -12.83
CA ARG A 375 -0.30 9.73 -14.02
C ARG A 375 -0.17 8.23 -13.78
N ALA A 376 -0.46 7.76 -12.57
CA ALA A 376 -0.16 6.40 -12.16
C ALA A 376 -0.95 5.32 -12.92
N GLU A 377 -2.15 5.60 -13.31
CA GLU A 377 -3.17 4.56 -13.53
C GLU A 377 -3.54 4.35 -14.99
N VAL A 378 -2.82 4.97 -15.91
CA VAL A 378 -3.15 4.81 -17.33
C VAL A 378 -2.60 3.51 -17.86
N ALA A 379 -3.49 2.64 -18.36
CA ALA A 379 -3.11 1.41 -19.06
C ALA A 379 -2.41 1.77 -20.39
N ASN A 380 -1.08 1.77 -20.38
CA ASN A 380 -0.31 2.16 -21.53
C ASN A 380 0.79 1.13 -21.84
N GLY A 381 0.87 0.74 -23.14
CA GLY A 381 1.83 -0.26 -23.58
C GLY A 381 1.42 -1.70 -23.29
N ASP A 382 2.35 -2.62 -23.48
CA ASP A 382 2.17 -4.03 -23.23
C ASP A 382 2.29 -4.31 -21.73
N VAL A 383 1.64 -5.35 -21.25
CA VAL A 383 1.61 -5.77 -19.85
C VAL A 383 2.30 -7.11 -19.70
N ALA A 384 3.08 -7.26 -18.65
CA ALA A 384 3.74 -8.53 -18.31
C ALA A 384 3.76 -8.77 -16.80
N LEU A 385 3.81 -10.03 -16.42
CA LEU A 385 4.24 -10.44 -15.10
C LEU A 385 5.76 -10.67 -15.13
N LEU A 386 6.48 -9.84 -14.42
CA LEU A 386 7.90 -10.04 -14.12
C LEU A 386 8.01 -10.91 -12.87
N ARG A 387 8.75 -12.01 -12.97
CA ARG A 387 9.03 -12.91 -11.85
C ARG A 387 10.52 -13.15 -11.76
N ILE A 388 11.16 -12.63 -10.72
CA ILE A 388 12.61 -12.67 -10.49
C ILE A 388 12.93 -13.26 -9.12
N PRO A 389 13.88 -14.21 -9.05
CA PRO A 389 14.34 -14.71 -7.76
C PRO A 389 15.10 -13.62 -7.00
N ILE A 390 14.90 -13.54 -5.69
CA ILE A 390 15.53 -12.50 -4.84
C ILE A 390 17.05 -12.59 -4.88
N TRP A 391 17.60 -13.79 -5.02
CA TRP A 391 19.04 -13.98 -5.13
C TRP A 391 19.66 -13.41 -6.43
N SER A 392 18.87 -13.03 -7.44
CA SER A 392 19.36 -12.41 -8.69
C SER A 392 19.64 -10.91 -8.56
N PHE A 393 19.26 -10.30 -7.45
CA PHE A 393 19.66 -8.93 -7.15
C PHE A 393 21.17 -8.88 -6.85
N SER A 394 21.85 -7.93 -7.50
CA SER A 394 23.30 -7.82 -7.43
C SER A 394 23.76 -6.38 -7.23
N ASP A 395 24.86 -6.00 -7.86
CA ASP A 395 25.40 -4.62 -7.84
C ASP A 395 24.71 -3.67 -8.84
N GLY A 396 23.68 -4.12 -9.54
CA GLY A 396 22.96 -3.39 -10.58
C GLY A 396 23.54 -3.54 -11.98
N SER A 397 24.66 -4.24 -12.16
CA SER A 397 25.23 -4.53 -13.50
C SER A 397 24.43 -5.58 -14.25
N ASP A 398 23.74 -6.46 -13.54
CA ASP A 398 22.89 -7.50 -14.12
C ASP A 398 21.52 -6.98 -14.52
N ALA A 399 20.89 -7.68 -15.47
CA ALA A 399 19.54 -7.37 -15.93
C ALA A 399 18.64 -8.62 -15.87
N ALA A 400 17.38 -8.42 -15.54
CA ALA A 400 16.39 -9.48 -15.61
C ALA A 400 16.32 -10.05 -17.04
N PRO A 401 16.55 -11.36 -17.22
CA PRO A 401 16.51 -11.96 -18.54
C PRO A 401 15.09 -11.97 -19.11
N SER A 402 14.98 -12.03 -20.44
CA SER A 402 13.68 -11.95 -21.12
C SER A 402 12.69 -13.04 -20.69
N TRP A 403 13.15 -14.21 -20.30
CA TRP A 403 12.31 -15.31 -19.83
C TRP A 403 11.68 -15.03 -18.44
N SER A 404 12.18 -14.05 -17.69
CA SER A 404 11.55 -13.58 -16.43
C SER A 404 10.25 -12.83 -16.66
N TYR A 405 9.98 -12.39 -17.90
CA TYR A 405 8.77 -11.66 -18.27
C TYR A 405 7.78 -12.59 -18.96
N ARG A 406 6.62 -12.71 -18.39
CA ARG A 406 5.48 -13.41 -19.00
C ARG A 406 4.54 -12.38 -19.57
N PRO A 407 4.36 -12.31 -20.93
CA PRO A 407 3.38 -11.42 -21.52
C PRO A 407 1.96 -11.72 -21.00
N LEU A 408 1.21 -10.68 -20.73
CA LEU A 408 -0.16 -10.76 -20.24
C LEU A 408 -1.12 -10.02 -21.18
N PRO A 409 -2.42 -10.40 -21.19
CA PRO A 409 -3.44 -9.68 -21.93
C PRO A 409 -3.50 -8.21 -21.51
N LYS A 410 -3.51 -7.30 -22.46
CA LYS A 410 -3.61 -5.86 -22.21
C LYS A 410 -5.07 -5.49 -21.97
N PRO A 411 -5.42 -4.84 -20.83
CA PRO A 411 -6.75 -4.30 -20.63
C PRO A 411 -6.94 -3.04 -21.49
N ALA A 412 -8.18 -2.83 -21.94
CA ALA A 412 -8.57 -1.62 -22.65
C ALA A 412 -9.19 -0.62 -21.64
N GLY A 413 -8.92 0.68 -21.82
CA GLY A 413 -9.50 1.73 -20.98
C GLY A 413 -8.49 2.43 -20.06
N TYR A 414 -9.02 3.18 -19.11
CA TYR A 414 -8.25 3.96 -18.13
C TYR A 414 -8.42 3.38 -16.73
N GLY A 415 -7.72 3.93 -15.75
CA GLY A 415 -7.85 3.52 -14.35
C GLY A 415 -7.38 2.09 -14.13
N PHE A 416 -6.13 1.80 -14.47
CA PHE A 416 -5.56 0.45 -14.34
C PHE A 416 -5.51 0.03 -12.87
N GLN A 417 -6.19 -1.05 -12.55
CA GLN A 417 -6.28 -1.65 -11.23
C GLN A 417 -5.61 -3.01 -11.23
N ASN A 418 -4.87 -3.30 -10.19
CA ASN A 418 -4.19 -4.58 -10.05
C ASN A 418 -4.02 -5.00 -8.60
N ARG A 419 -3.96 -6.29 -8.34
CA ARG A 419 -3.71 -6.83 -7.02
C ARG A 419 -3.38 -8.31 -7.04
N PHE A 420 -2.48 -8.72 -6.16
CA PHE A 420 -2.29 -10.12 -5.83
C PHE A 420 -3.30 -10.55 -4.76
N VAL A 421 -4.10 -11.57 -5.05
CA VAL A 421 -5.04 -12.20 -4.11
C VAL A 421 -4.79 -13.70 -4.13
N GLY A 422 -4.24 -14.24 -3.05
CA GLY A 422 -3.83 -15.63 -2.98
C GLY A 422 -2.88 -16.00 -4.13
N ARG A 423 -3.26 -16.99 -4.92
CA ARG A 423 -2.47 -17.45 -6.08
C ARG A 423 -2.67 -16.65 -7.36
N TYR A 424 -3.52 -15.63 -7.35
CA TYR A 424 -3.86 -14.89 -8.54
C TYR A 424 -3.34 -13.45 -8.49
N LEU A 425 -2.72 -13.02 -9.58
CA LEU A 425 -2.64 -11.61 -9.96
C LEU A 425 -3.93 -11.27 -10.69
N ILE A 426 -4.70 -10.34 -10.14
CA ILE A 426 -5.98 -9.88 -10.69
C ILE A 426 -5.78 -8.45 -11.17
N TYR A 427 -6.25 -8.12 -12.39
CA TYR A 427 -6.16 -6.76 -12.90
C TYR A 427 -7.26 -6.46 -13.91
N GLY A 428 -7.51 -5.18 -14.12
CA GLY A 428 -8.49 -4.65 -15.06
C GLY A 428 -8.46 -3.13 -15.11
N THR A 429 -9.42 -2.52 -15.77
CA THR A 429 -9.54 -1.06 -15.87
C THR A 429 -10.86 -0.56 -15.33
N GLY A 430 -10.80 0.56 -14.63
CA GLY A 430 -11.96 1.23 -14.07
C GLY A 430 -12.73 2.07 -15.08
N SER A 431 -13.80 2.69 -14.60
CA SER A 431 -14.67 3.57 -15.38
C SER A 431 -13.99 4.88 -15.80
N GLY A 432 -12.90 5.29 -15.13
CA GLY A 432 -12.10 6.46 -15.44
C GLY A 432 -12.86 7.80 -15.37
N TRP A 433 -12.11 8.91 -15.36
CA TRP A 433 -12.65 10.25 -15.60
C TRP A 433 -12.81 10.45 -17.10
N GLY A 434 -13.99 10.17 -17.62
CA GLY A 434 -14.34 10.34 -19.02
C GLY A 434 -15.66 9.67 -19.29
N TYR A 435 -16.55 10.38 -19.95
CA TYR A 435 -17.88 9.87 -20.30
C TYR A 435 -17.78 8.49 -20.93
N PRO A 436 -18.64 7.53 -20.54
CA PRO A 436 -18.73 6.27 -21.25
C PRO A 436 -19.03 6.59 -22.71
N ARG A 437 -18.14 6.22 -23.62
CA ARG A 437 -18.51 6.13 -25.02
C ARG A 437 -19.52 5.01 -25.11
N GLU A 438 -20.73 5.33 -25.44
CA GLU A 438 -21.92 4.48 -25.40
C GLU A 438 -21.82 3.13 -26.09
N ASN A 439 -20.69 2.78 -26.73
CA ASN A 439 -20.60 1.58 -27.56
C ASN A 439 -19.40 0.64 -27.34
N GLU A 440 -18.50 0.87 -26.36
CA GLU A 440 -17.25 0.09 -26.35
C GLU A 440 -16.78 -0.50 -25.01
N ALA A 441 -17.38 -0.19 -23.90
CA ALA A 441 -16.85 -0.65 -22.62
C ALA A 441 -17.34 -2.06 -22.23
N LYS A 442 -16.81 -3.07 -22.86
CA LYS A 442 -16.83 -4.42 -22.30
C LYS A 442 -15.67 -4.52 -21.31
N TRP A 443 -15.92 -4.22 -20.05
CA TRP A 443 -14.91 -4.38 -19.01
C TRP A 443 -14.52 -5.84 -18.86
N ASN A 444 -13.21 -6.08 -18.81
CA ASN A 444 -12.64 -7.39 -18.62
C ASN A 444 -11.84 -7.41 -17.32
N LEU A 445 -12.01 -8.48 -16.59
CA LEU A 445 -11.16 -8.83 -15.46
C LEU A 445 -10.21 -9.93 -15.89
N PHE A 446 -8.94 -9.74 -15.69
CA PHE A 446 -7.90 -10.72 -15.98
C PHE A 446 -7.39 -11.31 -14.67
N LEU A 447 -7.26 -12.64 -14.62
CA LEU A 447 -6.77 -13.38 -13.47
C LEU A 447 -5.63 -14.29 -13.95
N VAL A 448 -4.47 -14.10 -13.40
CA VAL A 448 -3.25 -14.83 -13.77
C VAL A 448 -2.75 -15.61 -12.57
N ASP A 449 -2.70 -16.93 -12.65
CA ASP A 449 -1.97 -17.74 -11.68
C ASP A 449 -0.49 -17.38 -11.76
N TRP A 450 -0.02 -16.55 -10.82
CA TRP A 450 1.31 -15.96 -10.91
C TRP A 450 2.44 -17.01 -10.85
N ALA A 451 2.22 -18.16 -10.20
CA ALA A 451 3.20 -19.23 -10.13
C ALA A 451 3.15 -20.13 -11.39
N ARG A 452 1.96 -20.55 -11.82
CA ARG A 452 1.79 -21.50 -12.93
C ARG A 452 1.66 -20.82 -14.29
N GLY A 453 1.13 -19.60 -14.33
CA GLY A 453 0.99 -18.78 -15.52
C GLY A 453 -0.21 -19.01 -16.37
N SER A 454 -1.17 -19.80 -15.93
CA SER A 454 -2.46 -19.84 -16.58
C SER A 454 -3.19 -18.49 -16.41
N SER A 455 -3.83 -18.02 -17.46
CA SER A 455 -4.59 -16.77 -17.46
C SER A 455 -6.05 -17.02 -17.79
N HIS A 456 -6.93 -16.30 -17.11
CA HIS A 456 -8.37 -16.34 -17.31
C HIS A 456 -8.88 -14.92 -17.54
N GLN A 457 -9.95 -14.81 -18.31
CA GLN A 457 -10.63 -13.55 -18.58
C GLN A 457 -12.10 -13.68 -18.26
N LEU A 458 -12.61 -12.81 -17.40
CA LEU A 458 -14.02 -12.72 -17.04
C LEU A 458 -14.60 -11.41 -17.57
N LYS A 459 -15.85 -11.45 -18.03
CA LYS A 459 -16.56 -10.23 -18.48
C LYS A 459 -17.34 -9.62 -17.31
N LEU A 460 -17.12 -8.34 -17.08
CA LEU A 460 -17.84 -7.55 -16.10
C LEU A 460 -18.90 -6.66 -16.75
N ALA A 461 -19.91 -6.30 -15.97
CA ALA A 461 -20.92 -5.31 -16.35
C ALA A 461 -20.54 -3.87 -15.92
N HIS A 462 -19.40 -3.71 -15.25
CA HIS A 462 -18.94 -2.45 -14.64
C HIS A 462 -17.41 -2.37 -14.69
N GLY A 463 -16.87 -1.19 -14.49
CA GLY A 463 -15.44 -0.98 -14.38
C GLY A 463 -14.80 -1.71 -13.20
N VAL A 464 -13.49 -1.87 -13.25
CA VAL A 464 -12.67 -2.38 -12.16
C VAL A 464 -12.07 -1.16 -11.45
N ASP A 465 -12.78 -0.63 -10.44
CA ASP A 465 -12.30 0.53 -9.68
C ASP A 465 -11.64 0.09 -8.36
N ARG A 466 -11.89 -1.16 -7.94
CA ARG A 466 -11.31 -1.76 -6.73
C ARG A 466 -11.29 -3.28 -6.83
N ILE A 467 -10.20 -3.88 -6.36
CA ILE A 467 -10.03 -5.33 -6.23
C ILE A 467 -9.72 -5.62 -4.78
N GLU A 468 -10.54 -6.42 -4.09
CA GLU A 468 -10.37 -6.71 -2.68
C GLU A 468 -10.37 -8.20 -2.39
N GLN A 469 -9.57 -8.60 -1.41
CA GLN A 469 -9.60 -9.96 -0.91
C GLN A 469 -10.80 -10.17 0.01
N MET A 470 -11.47 -11.30 -0.14
CA MET A 470 -12.62 -11.71 0.66
C MET A 470 -12.47 -13.17 1.06
N GLY A 471 -11.80 -13.43 2.17
CA GLY A 471 -11.37 -14.77 2.54
C GLY A 471 -10.34 -15.33 1.54
N SER A 472 -10.65 -16.46 0.93
CA SER A 472 -9.85 -17.08 -0.14
C SER A 472 -10.17 -16.53 -1.54
N ASP A 473 -11.21 -15.74 -1.66
CA ASP A 473 -11.80 -15.24 -2.91
C ASP A 473 -11.64 -13.72 -3.05
N ALA A 474 -12.22 -13.13 -4.07
CA ALA A 474 -12.14 -11.70 -4.32
C ALA A 474 -13.50 -11.06 -4.55
N VAL A 475 -13.58 -9.76 -4.24
CA VAL A 475 -14.67 -8.87 -4.69
C VAL A 475 -14.11 -7.79 -5.59
N ILE A 476 -14.77 -7.56 -6.69
CA ILE A 476 -14.48 -6.47 -7.62
C ILE A 476 -15.57 -5.41 -7.45
N VAL A 477 -15.16 -4.21 -7.10
CA VAL A 477 -16.06 -3.07 -6.96
C VAL A 477 -15.80 -2.10 -8.08
N GLY A 478 -16.85 -1.53 -8.65
CA GLY A 478 -16.71 -0.53 -9.70
C GLY A 478 -18.05 0.05 -10.15
N SER A 479 -17.97 1.10 -10.97
CA SER A 479 -19.13 1.79 -11.50
C SER A 479 -19.37 1.48 -12.97
N ASP A 480 -20.62 1.57 -13.41
CA ASP A 480 -21.01 1.63 -14.82
C ASP A 480 -21.26 3.06 -15.31
N GLY A 481 -20.94 4.05 -14.47
CA GLY A 481 -21.20 5.48 -14.68
C GLY A 481 -22.45 5.99 -13.99
N LYS A 482 -23.29 5.11 -13.45
CA LYS A 482 -24.52 5.46 -12.73
C LYS A 482 -24.63 4.75 -11.37
N ASP A 483 -24.40 3.45 -11.38
CA ASP A 483 -24.63 2.56 -10.25
C ASP A 483 -23.27 2.01 -9.75
N LEU A 484 -23.20 1.68 -8.47
CA LEU A 484 -22.06 1.00 -7.84
C LEU A 484 -22.31 -0.49 -7.78
N HIS A 485 -21.37 -1.27 -8.30
CA HIS A 485 -21.48 -2.71 -8.42
C HIS A 485 -20.43 -3.43 -7.59
N PHE A 486 -20.79 -4.61 -7.11
CA PHE A 486 -19.92 -5.56 -6.42
C PHE A 486 -20.05 -6.91 -7.11
N SER A 487 -18.97 -7.43 -7.67
CA SER A 487 -18.93 -8.77 -8.28
C SER A 487 -18.07 -9.67 -7.40
N ALA A 488 -18.66 -10.75 -6.87
CA ALA A 488 -17.93 -11.78 -6.14
C ALA A 488 -17.28 -12.76 -7.11
N VAL A 489 -15.98 -12.96 -6.96
CA VAL A 489 -15.16 -13.79 -7.84
C VAL A 489 -14.57 -14.94 -7.03
N ARG A 490 -14.96 -16.17 -7.38
CA ARG A 490 -14.38 -17.38 -6.80
C ARG A 490 -13.01 -17.65 -7.40
N LEU A 491 -12.00 -17.80 -6.57
CA LEU A 491 -10.60 -17.97 -6.99
C LEU A 491 -10.14 -19.43 -6.88
N ARG A 492 -10.86 -20.34 -7.54
CA ARG A 492 -10.44 -21.74 -7.70
C ARG A 492 -9.60 -21.92 -8.96
N GLN A 493 -9.31 -23.19 -9.34
CA GLN A 493 -8.57 -23.50 -10.57
C GLN A 493 -9.19 -22.84 -11.81
N TRP A 494 -10.51 -22.73 -11.84
CA TRP A 494 -11.28 -22.02 -12.86
C TRP A 494 -12.02 -20.87 -12.17
N PRO A 495 -11.48 -19.63 -12.23
CA PRO A 495 -12.15 -18.48 -11.64
C PRO A 495 -13.47 -18.17 -12.32
N GLU A 496 -14.47 -17.78 -11.53
CA GLU A 496 -15.80 -17.43 -12.02
C GLU A 496 -16.44 -16.30 -11.20
N ILE A 497 -17.31 -15.51 -11.83
CA ILE A 497 -18.17 -14.56 -11.12
C ILE A 497 -19.37 -15.33 -10.60
N VAL A 498 -19.49 -15.43 -9.27
CA VAL A 498 -20.54 -16.20 -8.60
C VAL A 498 -21.81 -15.38 -8.40
N SER A 499 -21.65 -14.12 -8.01
CA SER A 499 -22.77 -13.22 -7.77
C SER A 499 -22.42 -11.77 -8.06
N ARG A 500 -23.47 -10.93 -8.14
CA ARG A 500 -23.37 -9.49 -8.30
C ARG A 500 -24.39 -8.80 -7.41
N TYR A 501 -23.95 -7.73 -6.77
CA TYR A 501 -24.81 -6.81 -6.07
C TYR A 501 -24.67 -5.42 -6.68
N THR A 502 -25.75 -4.65 -6.76
CA THR A 502 -25.79 -3.31 -7.33
C THR A 502 -26.45 -2.35 -6.36
N ARG A 503 -25.72 -1.32 -5.95
CA ARG A 503 -26.27 -0.14 -5.25
C ARG A 503 -26.57 0.93 -6.27
N LYS A 504 -27.87 1.23 -6.41
CA LYS A 504 -28.38 2.21 -7.36
C LYS A 504 -27.93 3.63 -6.98
N GLU A 505 -27.59 4.43 -8.00
CA GLU A 505 -27.28 5.86 -7.87
C GLU A 505 -26.23 6.15 -6.79
N ALA A 506 -25.20 5.31 -6.70
CA ALA A 506 -24.12 5.43 -5.74
C ALA A 506 -22.77 5.34 -6.41
N SER A 507 -21.77 5.91 -5.75
CA SER A 507 -20.34 5.77 -6.08
C SER A 507 -19.54 5.46 -4.83
N GLN A 508 -18.28 5.06 -4.99
CA GLN A 508 -17.37 4.90 -3.85
C GLN A 508 -17.12 6.26 -3.20
N GLY A 509 -17.24 6.36 -1.89
CA GLY A 509 -16.96 7.56 -1.10
C GLY A 509 -15.53 7.66 -0.61
N GLU A 510 -14.77 6.57 -0.70
CA GLU A 510 -13.36 6.50 -0.35
C GLU A 510 -12.66 5.48 -1.26
N LEU A 511 -11.63 5.94 -1.94
CA LEU A 511 -10.95 5.14 -2.98
C LEU A 511 -9.68 4.47 -2.48
N ARG A 512 -9.07 4.95 -1.37
CA ARG A 512 -7.90 4.30 -0.79
C ARG A 512 -8.26 2.94 -0.18
N SER A 513 -7.25 2.10 -0.04
CA SER A 513 -7.35 0.74 0.48
C SER A 513 -8.16 0.63 1.76
N HIS A 514 -7.84 1.46 2.71
CA HIS A 514 -8.44 1.45 4.04
C HIS A 514 -9.91 1.89 4.06
N GLY A 515 -10.47 2.33 2.93
CA GLY A 515 -11.91 2.55 2.76
C GLY A 515 -12.73 1.26 2.77
N PHE A 516 -12.15 0.15 2.35
CA PHE A 516 -12.80 -1.16 2.35
C PHE A 516 -12.33 -2.01 3.53
N PHE A 517 -13.24 -2.74 4.13
CA PHE A 517 -12.88 -3.78 5.10
C PHE A 517 -13.83 -4.98 4.98
N TYR A 518 -13.26 -6.19 5.00
CA TYR A 518 -13.99 -7.44 5.06
C TYR A 518 -13.69 -8.15 6.38
N LYS A 519 -14.70 -8.42 7.18
CA LYS A 519 -14.62 -9.21 8.41
C LYS A 519 -15.15 -10.60 8.14
N PRO A 520 -14.29 -11.62 8.01
CA PRO A 520 -14.75 -13.00 7.93
C PRO A 520 -15.34 -13.47 9.27
N ASP A 521 -16.36 -14.28 9.23
CA ASP A 521 -16.95 -14.98 10.37
C ASP A 521 -17.17 -16.48 10.11
N GLY A 522 -16.67 -16.98 8.99
CA GLY A 522 -16.61 -18.36 8.54
C GLY A 522 -15.72 -18.47 7.31
N ASP A 523 -15.53 -19.68 6.79
CA ASP A 523 -14.64 -19.94 5.66
C ASP A 523 -15.07 -19.16 4.40
N ASP A 524 -16.38 -19.18 4.08
CA ASP A 524 -16.97 -18.52 2.91
C ASP A 524 -17.98 -17.43 3.31
N SER A 525 -17.96 -16.95 4.53
CA SER A 525 -18.93 -15.99 5.05
C SER A 525 -18.27 -14.83 5.79
N GLY A 526 -18.96 -13.70 5.83
CA GLY A 526 -18.48 -12.50 6.50
C GLY A 526 -19.31 -11.26 6.19
N MET A 527 -18.83 -10.14 6.70
CA MET A 527 -19.42 -8.83 6.47
C MET A 527 -18.38 -7.92 5.84
N LEU A 528 -18.76 -7.22 4.79
CA LEU A 528 -17.95 -6.14 4.22
C LEU A 528 -18.56 -4.78 4.49
N GLY A 529 -17.72 -3.77 4.59
CA GLY A 529 -18.10 -2.37 4.69
C GLY A 529 -17.34 -1.52 3.67
N LEU A 530 -18.03 -0.56 3.05
CA LEU A 530 -17.45 0.39 2.10
C LEU A 530 -18.11 1.75 2.25
N PRO A 531 -17.31 2.85 2.34
CA PRO A 531 -17.85 4.21 2.21
C PRO A 531 -18.48 4.42 0.84
N ILE A 532 -19.68 4.99 0.82
CA ILE A 532 -20.39 5.35 -0.40
C ILE A 532 -20.81 6.82 -0.38
N SER A 533 -20.83 7.43 -1.57
CA SER A 533 -21.48 8.70 -1.83
C SER A 533 -22.80 8.43 -2.56
N VAL A 534 -23.87 9.08 -2.09
CA VAL A 534 -25.21 8.96 -2.68
C VAL A 534 -25.80 10.35 -2.92
N PRO A 535 -26.55 10.59 -4.00
CA PRO A 535 -27.17 11.87 -4.28
C PRO A 535 -28.20 12.27 -3.20
N GLY A 536 -28.37 13.55 -2.96
CA GLY A 536 -29.61 14.10 -2.40
C GLY A 536 -29.64 14.44 -0.92
N ARG A 537 -28.50 14.37 -0.18
CA ARG A 537 -28.46 14.96 1.17
C ARG A 537 -27.64 16.25 1.15
N ALA A 538 -28.31 17.38 0.93
CA ALA A 538 -27.69 18.70 1.03
C ALA A 538 -27.19 18.95 2.47
N GLY A 539 -26.01 19.54 2.62
CA GLY A 539 -25.48 19.95 3.93
C GLY A 539 -24.19 19.28 4.41
N ASN A 540 -23.77 18.17 3.80
CA ASN A 540 -22.56 17.45 4.19
C ASN A 540 -21.28 17.99 3.51
N LYS A 541 -21.11 19.30 3.43
CA LYS A 541 -19.94 19.94 2.78
C LYS A 541 -18.60 19.47 3.35
N HIS A 542 -18.57 19.00 4.58
CA HIS A 542 -17.38 18.43 5.24
C HIS A 542 -17.05 16.99 4.79
N LEU A 543 -17.91 16.38 3.97
CA LEU A 543 -17.74 15.03 3.41
C LEU A 543 -17.81 15.05 1.88
N PHE A 544 -17.48 16.17 1.25
CA PHE A 544 -17.82 16.50 -0.14
C PHE A 544 -19.31 16.80 -0.35
N GLU A 545 -19.70 17.26 -1.50
CA GLU A 545 -21.07 17.72 -1.77
C GLU A 545 -22.16 16.64 -1.69
N ASN A 546 -21.77 15.38 -1.48
CA ASN A 546 -22.66 14.22 -1.40
C ASN A 546 -22.67 13.62 0.01
N SER A 547 -23.76 13.01 0.40
CA SER A 547 -23.88 12.33 1.69
C SER A 547 -22.92 11.16 1.77
N ALA A 548 -22.11 11.08 2.83
CA ALA A 548 -21.34 9.91 3.14
C ALA A 548 -22.12 8.95 4.02
N ALA A 549 -22.05 7.69 3.68
CA ALA A 549 -22.51 6.57 4.49
C ALA A 549 -21.53 5.39 4.34
N ILE A 550 -21.54 4.49 5.27
CA ILE A 550 -20.92 3.19 5.12
C ILE A 550 -21.99 2.18 4.75
N LEU A 551 -21.90 1.62 3.56
CA LEU A 551 -22.70 0.49 3.12
C LEU A 551 -22.15 -0.80 3.72
N PHE A 552 -23.02 -1.63 4.27
CA PHE A 552 -22.68 -2.95 4.77
C PHE A 552 -23.39 -4.04 3.97
N LEU A 553 -22.61 -5.00 3.47
CA LEU A 553 -23.11 -6.18 2.80
C LEU A 553 -22.73 -7.43 3.60
N ARG A 554 -23.66 -8.37 3.71
CA ARG A 554 -23.41 -9.72 4.15
C ARG A 554 -22.95 -10.54 2.97
N ASN A 555 -21.87 -11.28 3.13
CA ASN A 555 -21.42 -12.32 2.23
C ASN A 555 -21.75 -13.68 2.85
N ASP A 556 -22.53 -14.50 2.14
CA ASP A 556 -22.79 -15.89 2.48
C ASP A 556 -22.49 -16.75 1.24
N SER A 557 -21.36 -17.47 1.25
CA SER A 557 -20.88 -18.31 0.13
C SER A 557 -20.80 -17.55 -1.20
N LEU A 558 -20.23 -16.34 -1.17
CA LEU A 558 -20.12 -15.41 -2.29
C LEU A 558 -21.47 -14.84 -2.81
N GLN A 559 -22.54 -14.98 -2.05
CA GLN A 559 -23.81 -14.31 -2.32
C GLN A 559 -23.91 -13.05 -1.46
N PHE A 560 -24.01 -11.89 -2.12
CA PHE A 560 -24.15 -10.63 -1.42
C PHE A 560 -25.60 -10.34 -1.09
N ARG A 561 -25.83 -9.89 0.13
CA ARG A 561 -27.08 -9.33 0.60
C ARG A 561 -26.82 -8.02 1.32
N GLU A 562 -27.51 -6.96 0.91
CA GLU A 562 -27.47 -5.69 1.65
C GLU A 562 -28.10 -5.89 3.03
N ILE A 563 -27.36 -5.47 4.05
CA ILE A 563 -27.84 -5.47 5.43
C ILE A 563 -28.14 -4.05 5.93
N GLY A 564 -27.72 -3.03 5.21
CA GLY A 564 -28.04 -1.63 5.50
C GLY A 564 -26.84 -0.72 5.44
N GLU A 565 -27.05 0.53 5.86
CA GLU A 565 -26.04 1.57 5.88
C GLU A 565 -26.08 2.36 7.20
N LEU A 566 -24.91 2.91 7.58
CA LEU A 566 -24.78 3.90 8.65
C LEU A 566 -24.32 5.22 8.02
N GLY A 567 -25.14 6.24 8.14
CA GLY A 567 -24.92 7.55 7.50
C GLY A 567 -24.53 8.65 8.48
N SER A 568 -23.87 9.69 7.98
CA SER A 568 -23.60 10.91 8.74
C SER A 568 -24.86 11.75 8.97
N GLN A 569 -24.84 12.60 10.00
CA GLN A 569 -25.90 13.56 10.29
C GLN A 569 -25.46 14.98 9.92
N PRO A 570 -26.03 15.58 8.85
CA PRO A 570 -25.56 16.87 8.34
C PRO A 570 -25.81 18.05 9.30
N GLU A 571 -26.85 17.99 10.12
CA GLU A 571 -27.23 19.08 11.03
C GLU A 571 -26.17 19.29 12.14
N ARG A 572 -25.25 18.33 12.31
CA ARG A 572 -24.17 18.38 13.30
C ARG A 572 -22.81 18.77 12.71
N ALA A 573 -22.75 19.25 11.47
CA ALA A 573 -21.53 19.80 10.91
C ALA A 573 -21.12 21.06 11.66
N ILE A 574 -19.96 21.04 12.29
CA ILE A 574 -19.43 22.12 13.12
C ILE A 574 -18.20 22.72 12.46
N ASP A 575 -18.05 24.05 12.56
CA ASP A 575 -16.76 24.69 12.30
C ASP A 575 -15.75 24.19 13.36
N ASP A 576 -14.81 23.37 12.92
CA ASP A 576 -13.82 22.75 13.76
C ASP A 576 -12.60 23.67 14.04
N ARG A 577 -12.60 24.90 13.53
CA ARG A 577 -11.50 25.86 13.63
C ARG A 577 -10.15 25.23 13.27
N CYS A 578 -10.14 24.49 12.20
CA CYS A 578 -8.94 23.86 11.67
C CYS A 578 -7.85 24.90 11.40
N ARG A 579 -6.61 24.62 11.79
CA ARG A 579 -5.44 25.50 11.61
C ARG A 579 -4.39 24.94 10.66
N ALA A 580 -4.36 23.61 10.47
CA ALA A 580 -3.49 22.91 9.53
C ALA A 580 -4.15 22.86 8.13
N SER A 581 -3.70 22.01 7.24
CA SER A 581 -4.47 21.68 6.04
C SER A 581 -5.84 21.15 6.45
N CYS A 582 -6.88 21.80 5.95
CA CYS A 582 -8.27 21.48 6.28
C CYS A 582 -8.92 20.53 5.26
N VAL A 583 -8.11 19.87 4.46
CA VAL A 583 -8.54 18.84 3.49
C VAL A 583 -8.27 17.47 4.09
N ASP A 584 -9.23 16.57 4.00
CA ASP A 584 -9.07 15.17 4.42
C ASP A 584 -8.37 14.37 3.29
N TRP A 585 -7.07 14.59 3.10
CA TRP A 585 -6.30 14.02 1.98
C TRP A 585 -6.31 12.49 1.92
N TYR A 586 -6.39 11.84 3.08
CA TYR A 586 -6.43 10.39 3.22
C TYR A 586 -7.84 9.87 3.54
N GLY A 587 -8.86 10.68 3.22
CA GLY A 587 -10.26 10.38 3.47
C GLY A 587 -10.67 10.61 4.93
N ASN A 588 -11.95 10.38 5.22
CA ASN A 588 -12.53 10.62 6.54
C ASN A 588 -13.64 9.63 6.92
N ALA A 589 -13.79 8.57 6.15
CA ALA A 589 -14.82 7.56 6.36
C ALA A 589 -14.21 6.16 6.34
N ARG A 590 -14.53 5.34 7.34
CA ARG A 590 -14.02 3.95 7.48
C ARG A 590 -15.09 3.04 8.09
N PRO A 591 -15.32 1.83 7.55
CA PRO A 591 -15.99 0.76 8.27
C PRO A 591 -15.01 0.17 9.30
N LEU A 592 -15.47 -0.09 10.51
CA LEU A 592 -14.66 -0.65 11.58
C LEU A 592 -15.37 -1.86 12.20
N PHE A 593 -14.66 -2.98 12.33
CA PHE A 593 -15.17 -4.21 12.92
C PHE A 593 -14.27 -4.61 14.08
N LEU A 594 -14.70 -4.30 15.29
CA LEU A 594 -13.90 -4.46 16.49
C LEU A 594 -14.70 -5.13 17.60
N ARG A 595 -14.13 -6.15 18.22
CA ARG A 595 -14.72 -6.81 19.41
C ARG A 595 -16.17 -7.26 19.21
N GLY A 596 -16.46 -7.81 18.04
CA GLY A 596 -17.82 -8.22 17.69
C GLY A 596 -18.80 -7.08 17.45
N ARG A 597 -18.34 -5.83 17.43
CA ARG A 597 -19.13 -4.62 17.17
C ARG A 597 -18.81 -4.05 15.79
N VAL A 598 -19.77 -3.34 15.23
CA VAL A 598 -19.65 -2.67 13.93
C VAL A 598 -19.76 -1.17 14.12
N PHE A 599 -18.82 -0.43 13.54
CA PHE A 599 -18.83 1.03 13.58
C PHE A 599 -18.64 1.62 12.19
N ALA A 600 -19.16 2.81 12.00
CA ALA A 600 -18.84 3.69 10.89
C ALA A 600 -18.14 4.93 11.44
N LEU A 601 -16.89 5.16 11.03
CA LEU A 601 -16.23 6.46 11.18
C LEU A 601 -16.70 7.35 10.04
N LEU A 602 -17.24 8.50 10.34
CA LEU A 602 -17.83 9.45 9.40
C LEU A 602 -17.44 10.88 9.80
N GLY A 603 -16.25 11.31 9.39
CA GLY A 603 -15.74 12.63 9.74
C GLY A 603 -15.51 12.79 11.25
N TYR A 604 -16.32 13.55 11.94
CA TYR A 604 -16.28 13.74 13.40
C TYR A 604 -17.28 12.86 14.15
N GLU A 605 -17.87 11.89 13.49
CA GLU A 605 -18.84 10.99 14.09
C GLU A 605 -18.33 9.55 14.07
N ILE A 606 -18.57 8.82 15.15
CA ILE A 606 -18.52 7.36 15.18
C ILE A 606 -19.93 6.87 15.45
N VAL A 607 -20.46 6.11 14.52
CA VAL A 607 -21.79 5.51 14.59
C VAL A 607 -21.61 4.02 14.85
N GLU A 608 -22.16 3.53 15.94
CA GLU A 608 -22.22 2.09 16.20
C GLU A 608 -23.49 1.51 15.63
N GLY A 609 -23.33 0.44 14.86
CA GLY A 609 -24.42 -0.33 14.30
C GLY A 609 -24.67 -1.62 15.08
N ARG A 610 -25.93 -2.05 15.07
CA ARG A 610 -26.37 -3.37 15.55
C ARG A 610 -27.09 -4.10 14.44
N LEU A 611 -26.80 -5.37 14.31
CA LEU A 611 -27.49 -6.25 13.38
C LEU A 611 -28.68 -6.87 14.07
N ASP A 612 -29.90 -6.43 13.74
CA ASP A 612 -31.17 -6.96 14.23
C ASP A 612 -31.98 -7.49 13.03
N ASP A 613 -32.51 -8.70 13.12
CA ASP A 613 -33.30 -9.36 12.06
C ASP A 613 -32.62 -9.30 10.67
N GLY A 614 -31.30 -9.40 10.66
CA GLY A 614 -30.50 -9.39 9.43
C GLY A 614 -30.36 -8.00 8.79
N ARG A 615 -30.68 -6.93 9.51
CA ARG A 615 -30.52 -5.52 9.09
C ARG A 615 -29.65 -4.73 10.04
N MET A 616 -28.85 -3.83 9.48
CA MET A 616 -28.02 -2.90 10.23
C MET A 616 -28.87 -1.71 10.68
N HIS A 617 -28.91 -1.47 11.97
CA HIS A 617 -29.55 -0.33 12.58
C HIS A 617 -28.56 0.48 13.39
N GLU A 618 -28.67 1.80 13.39
CA GLU A 618 -27.90 2.64 14.30
C GLU A 618 -28.30 2.31 15.75
N LEU A 619 -27.33 1.89 16.54
CA LEU A 619 -27.51 1.66 17.97
C LEU A 619 -27.28 2.95 18.77
N ARG A 620 -26.20 3.66 18.45
CA ARG A 620 -25.84 4.94 19.07
C ARG A 620 -24.78 5.64 18.25
N ARG A 621 -24.61 6.92 18.53
CA ARG A 621 -23.69 7.82 17.84
C ARG A 621 -22.94 8.67 18.85
N VAL A 622 -21.69 8.95 18.57
CA VAL A 622 -20.92 9.97 19.25
C VAL A 622 -20.33 10.94 18.26
N ASN A 623 -20.41 12.23 18.56
CA ASN A 623 -19.69 13.27 17.87
C ASN A 623 -18.54 13.74 18.77
N TYR A 624 -17.33 13.72 18.24
CA TYR A 624 -16.12 14.10 18.96
C TYR A 624 -15.47 15.39 18.42
N ALA A 625 -16.25 16.18 17.65
CA ALA A 625 -15.77 17.45 17.12
C ALA A 625 -15.34 18.42 18.24
N PRO A 626 -14.35 19.27 18.01
CA PRO A 626 -13.93 20.29 18.96
C PRO A 626 -15.08 21.24 19.30
N GLY A 627 -15.24 21.56 20.60
CA GLY A 627 -16.25 22.54 21.08
C GLY A 627 -17.62 21.96 21.43
N GLN A 628 -17.88 20.68 21.21
CA GLN A 628 -19.01 20.00 21.84
C GLN A 628 -18.61 19.57 23.27
N ARG A 629 -19.19 20.21 24.27
CA ARG A 629 -19.22 19.65 25.63
C ARG A 629 -20.32 18.56 25.63
N SER A 630 -19.92 17.34 25.94
CA SER A 630 -20.83 16.21 26.18
C SER A 630 -21.80 16.50 27.31
#